data_996dcb13326a37f651d1672201e51cfd
#
_entry.id   996dcb13326a37f651d1672201e51cfd
#
_cell.length_a   1.000
_cell.length_b   1.000
_cell.length_c   1.000
_cell.angle_alpha   90.00
_cell.angle_beta   90.00
_cell.angle_gamma   90.00
#
_symmetry.space_group_name_H-M   'P 1'
#
loop_
_entity.id
_entity.type
_entity.pdbx_description
1 polymer ?
#
loop_
_entity_poly.entity_id
_entity_poly.type
_entity_poly.pdbx_seq_one_letter_code
_entity_poly.pdbx_strand_id
1 'polypeptide(L)'
;MNIMVVFIAVILVMVIEYLLVKKKNNRSIEETEDNYENNYNNDEYPFHSKYLLTKNEYYFYNKLKAVTEPLNLQILAKIRLADLIEINDNIKGKEWWVLFGKIKSKHIDFAISDNMKIVALIELDDYSHQRSDRQKRDEFVNNALSTAGYNVIRTYGDTNVIKQTLSDLGYDQPESAGAEYDE
;
A
#
# COMPACT_ATOMS: atom_id res chain seq x y z
N MET A 1 22.18 2.38 55.99
CA MET A 1 22.16 1.92 54.56
C MET A 1 21.51 3.03 53.75
N ASN A 2 22.21 3.55 52.75
CA ASN A 2 21.78 4.76 52.05
C ASN A 2 20.56 4.46 51.18
N ILE A 3 19.43 5.16 51.37
CA ILE A 3 18.16 4.94 50.64
C ILE A 3 18.40 4.94 49.14
N MET A 4 19.33 5.75 48.66
CA MET A 4 19.73 5.83 47.24
C MET A 4 20.31 4.52 46.72
N VAL A 5 21.09 3.77 47.56
CA VAL A 5 21.67 2.45 47.16
C VAL A 5 20.58 1.39 47.01
N VAL A 6 19.56 1.41 47.90
CA VAL A 6 18.42 0.50 47.80
C VAL A 6 17.58 0.79 46.52
N PHE A 7 17.35 2.04 46.19
CA PHE A 7 16.64 2.44 44.97
C PHE A 7 17.36 1.98 43.70
N ILE A 8 18.68 2.15 43.65
CA ILE A 8 19.50 1.70 42.49
C ILE A 8 19.46 0.18 42.36
N ALA A 9 19.54 -0.56 43.49
CA ALA A 9 19.45 -2.01 43.47
C ALA A 9 18.10 -2.52 42.97
N VAL A 10 16.99 -1.90 43.38
CA VAL A 10 15.64 -2.23 42.88
C VAL A 10 15.50 -1.99 41.41
N ILE A 11 15.96 -0.84 40.88
CA ILE A 11 15.93 -0.53 39.47
C ILE A 11 16.75 -1.55 38.66
N LEU A 12 17.94 -1.92 39.16
CA LEU A 12 18.79 -2.92 38.52
C LEU A 12 18.10 -4.29 38.39
N VAL A 13 17.42 -4.72 39.45
CA VAL A 13 16.65 -5.99 39.45
C VAL A 13 15.53 -5.92 38.41
N MET A 14 14.75 -4.83 38.37
CA MET A 14 13.68 -4.66 37.39
C MET A 14 14.19 -4.65 35.93
N VAL A 15 15.33 -4.04 35.71
CA VAL A 15 15.97 -4.02 34.36
C VAL A 15 16.44 -5.43 33.97
N ILE A 16 17.04 -6.16 34.90
CA ILE A 16 17.49 -7.55 34.66
C ILE A 16 16.26 -8.45 34.35
N GLU A 17 15.20 -8.37 35.13
CA GLU A 17 13.98 -9.12 34.89
C GLU A 17 13.37 -8.79 33.53
N TYR A 18 13.28 -7.49 33.17
CA TYR A 18 12.80 -7.05 31.86
C TYR A 18 13.65 -7.62 30.72
N LEU A 19 14.99 -7.61 30.84
CA LEU A 19 15.89 -8.16 29.83
C LEU A 19 15.77 -9.68 29.71
N LEU A 20 15.56 -10.39 30.83
CA LEU A 20 15.36 -11.84 30.85
C LEU A 20 14.03 -12.21 30.17
N VAL A 21 12.95 -11.51 30.48
CA VAL A 21 11.63 -11.71 29.83
C VAL A 21 11.72 -11.43 28.32
N LYS A 22 12.37 -10.34 27.93
CA LYS A 22 12.58 -10.00 26.51
C LYS A 22 13.40 -11.07 25.78
N LYS A 23 14.47 -11.59 26.41
CA LYS A 23 15.29 -12.67 25.84
C LYS A 23 14.51 -13.98 25.72
N LYS A 24 13.65 -14.31 26.71
CA LYS A 24 12.79 -15.50 26.65
C LYS A 24 11.76 -15.40 25.54
N ASN A 25 11.13 -14.23 25.36
CA ASN A 25 10.16 -14.02 24.28
C ASN A 25 10.81 -14.09 22.88
N ASN A 26 12.00 -13.51 22.70
CA ASN A 26 12.71 -13.62 21.43
C ASN A 26 13.09 -15.07 21.10
N ARG A 27 13.58 -15.84 22.10
CA ARG A 27 13.89 -17.27 21.92
C ARG A 27 12.67 -18.10 21.54
N SER A 28 11.51 -17.84 22.18
CA SER A 28 10.28 -18.57 21.84
C SER A 28 9.76 -18.24 20.44
N ILE A 29 10.04 -17.05 19.91
CA ILE A 29 9.71 -16.66 18.52
C ILE A 29 10.65 -17.38 17.54
N GLU A 30 11.96 -17.34 17.76
CA GLU A 30 12.97 -18.05 16.96
C GLU A 30 12.71 -19.56 16.93
N GLU A 31 12.45 -20.20 18.08
CA GLU A 31 12.13 -21.63 18.15
C GLU A 31 10.80 -21.98 17.44
N THR A 32 9.85 -21.05 17.37
CA THR A 32 8.60 -21.25 16.64
C THR A 32 8.83 -21.10 15.13
N GLU A 33 9.60 -20.13 14.70
CA GLU A 33 9.95 -19.92 13.27
C GLU A 33 10.75 -21.12 12.75
N ASP A 34 11.79 -21.55 13.46
CA ASP A 34 12.60 -22.74 13.10
C ASP A 34 11.76 -24.03 13.05
N ASN A 35 10.79 -24.20 13.95
CA ASN A 35 9.89 -25.36 13.93
C ASN A 35 8.89 -25.29 12.77
N TYR A 36 8.44 -24.11 12.35
CA TYR A 36 7.58 -23.96 11.17
C TYR A 36 8.35 -24.27 9.89
N GLU A 37 9.57 -23.77 9.72
CA GLU A 37 10.39 -24.05 8.53
C GLU A 37 10.77 -25.55 8.42
N ASN A 38 11.07 -26.22 9.54
CA ASN A 38 11.42 -27.64 9.54
C ASN A 38 10.23 -28.60 9.37
N ASN A 39 8.99 -28.13 9.55
CA ASN A 39 7.80 -28.98 9.47
C ASN A 39 7.22 -29.11 8.04
N TYR A 40 7.64 -28.24 7.11
CA TYR A 40 7.26 -28.37 5.71
C TYR A 40 8.37 -29.08 4.93
N ASN A 41 8.17 -30.37 4.62
CA ASN A 41 8.96 -31.02 3.56
C ASN A 41 8.79 -30.18 2.29
N ASN A 42 9.84 -30.03 1.49
CA ASN A 42 9.95 -29.13 0.34
C ASN A 42 8.79 -29.20 -0.70
N ASP A 43 7.89 -30.16 -0.57
CA ASP A 43 6.77 -30.39 -1.50
C ASP A 43 5.39 -29.99 -0.97
N GLU A 44 5.24 -29.54 0.29
CA GLU A 44 3.92 -29.30 0.93
C GLU A 44 3.82 -27.95 1.65
N TYR A 45 4.24 -26.85 1.03
CA TYR A 45 3.88 -25.55 1.57
C TYR A 45 2.36 -25.30 1.40
N PRO A 46 1.64 -24.83 2.44
CA PRO A 46 0.18 -24.67 2.43
C PRO A 46 -0.28 -23.44 1.65
N PHE A 47 0.23 -23.26 0.42
CA PHE A 47 -0.09 -22.12 -0.43
C PHE A 47 -0.67 -22.58 -1.76
N HIS A 48 -1.62 -21.82 -2.25
CA HIS A 48 -2.16 -22.00 -3.59
C HIS A 48 -2.27 -20.64 -4.29
N SER A 49 -2.27 -20.65 -5.61
CA SER A 49 -2.48 -19.45 -6.40
C SER A 49 -3.88 -18.88 -6.23
N LYS A 50 -4.01 -17.55 -6.28
CA LYS A 50 -5.30 -16.86 -6.31
C LYS A 50 -5.32 -15.82 -7.43
N TYR A 51 -6.50 -15.41 -7.84
CA TYR A 51 -6.63 -14.28 -8.74
C TYR A 51 -6.18 -12.99 -8.05
N LEU A 52 -5.41 -12.16 -8.77
CA LEU A 52 -4.92 -10.88 -8.27
C LEU A 52 -6.07 -9.91 -8.00
N LEU A 53 -7.06 -9.89 -8.90
CA LEU A 53 -8.20 -9.00 -8.85
C LEU A 53 -9.48 -9.75 -8.45
N THR A 54 -10.32 -9.11 -7.68
CA THR A 54 -11.71 -9.53 -7.48
C THR A 54 -12.49 -9.37 -8.77
N LYS A 55 -13.71 -9.95 -8.85
CA LYS A 55 -14.57 -9.82 -10.03
C LYS A 55 -14.91 -8.36 -10.34
N ASN A 56 -15.17 -7.55 -9.31
CA ASN A 56 -15.48 -6.12 -9.46
C ASN A 56 -14.28 -5.33 -9.98
N GLU A 57 -13.11 -5.57 -9.40
CA GLU A 57 -11.85 -4.95 -9.84
C GLU A 57 -11.48 -5.36 -11.26
N TYR A 58 -11.68 -6.64 -11.63
CA TYR A 58 -11.43 -7.10 -13.00
C TYR A 58 -12.39 -6.45 -14.02
N TYR A 59 -13.66 -6.30 -13.66
CA TYR A 59 -14.61 -5.58 -14.49
C TYR A 59 -14.19 -4.11 -14.69
N PHE A 60 -13.79 -3.45 -13.62
CA PHE A 60 -13.30 -2.08 -13.69
C PHE A 60 -11.99 -1.97 -14.48
N TYR A 61 -11.06 -2.91 -14.29
CA TYR A 61 -9.82 -2.98 -15.08
C TYR A 61 -10.07 -2.95 -16.58
N ASN A 62 -11.06 -3.70 -17.07
CA ASN A 62 -11.38 -3.70 -18.49
C ASN A 62 -11.94 -2.35 -18.98
N LYS A 63 -12.71 -1.65 -18.15
CA LYS A 63 -13.14 -0.28 -18.47
C LYS A 63 -11.95 0.70 -18.49
N LEU A 64 -11.05 0.57 -17.51
CA LEU A 64 -9.85 1.40 -17.42
C LEU A 64 -8.94 1.17 -18.63
N LYS A 65 -8.79 -0.08 -19.06
CA LYS A 65 -8.04 -0.48 -20.23
C LYS A 65 -8.53 0.23 -21.50
N ALA A 66 -9.85 0.28 -21.70
CA ALA A 66 -10.44 1.00 -22.83
C ALA A 66 -10.13 2.51 -22.81
N VAL A 67 -9.83 3.09 -21.66
CA VAL A 67 -9.42 4.51 -21.53
C VAL A 67 -7.93 4.69 -21.79
N THR A 68 -7.09 3.79 -21.32
CA THR A 68 -5.63 3.95 -21.30
C THR A 68 -4.94 3.43 -22.57
N GLU A 69 -5.46 2.37 -23.20
CA GLU A 69 -4.85 1.80 -24.41
C GLU A 69 -4.73 2.80 -25.57
N PRO A 70 -5.75 3.62 -25.90
CA PRO A 70 -5.63 4.59 -26.96
C PRO A 70 -4.58 5.68 -26.69
N LEU A 71 -4.23 5.89 -25.42
CA LEU A 71 -3.23 6.86 -24.95
C LEU A 71 -1.83 6.25 -24.79
N ASN A 72 -1.66 4.96 -25.09
CA ASN A 72 -0.42 4.21 -24.86
C ASN A 72 0.06 4.25 -23.39
N LEU A 73 -0.89 4.29 -22.44
CA LEU A 73 -0.62 4.28 -21.01
C LEU A 73 -0.76 2.87 -20.43
N GLN A 74 0.07 2.54 -19.45
CA GLN A 74 0.05 1.25 -18.78
C GLN A 74 -0.82 1.31 -17.51
N ILE A 75 -1.48 0.18 -17.20
CA ILE A 75 -2.19 -0.01 -15.94
C ILE A 75 -1.36 -0.93 -15.04
N LEU A 76 -1.09 -0.48 -13.83
CA LEU A 76 -0.50 -1.28 -12.77
C LEU A 76 -1.60 -1.56 -11.73
N ALA A 77 -1.63 -2.78 -11.17
CA ALA A 77 -2.64 -3.19 -10.21
C ALA A 77 -2.02 -3.61 -8.88
N LYS A 78 -2.72 -3.33 -7.77
CA LYS A 78 -2.32 -3.75 -6.42
C LYS A 78 -0.92 -3.29 -6.02
N ILE A 79 -0.61 -2.02 -6.27
CA ILE A 79 0.70 -1.44 -5.99
C ILE A 79 0.77 -1.11 -4.50
N ARG A 80 1.81 -1.58 -3.85
CA ARG A 80 2.04 -1.32 -2.44
C ARG A 80 2.45 0.15 -2.23
N LEU A 81 1.90 0.81 -1.19
CA LEU A 81 2.26 2.20 -0.90
C LEU A 81 3.76 2.39 -0.68
N ALA A 82 4.40 1.44 -0.01
CA ALA A 82 5.83 1.49 0.25
C ALA A 82 6.71 1.38 -1.01
N ASP A 83 6.13 1.06 -2.17
CA ASP A 83 6.81 1.08 -3.47
C ASP A 83 6.56 2.40 -4.22
N LEU A 84 5.64 3.24 -3.73
CA LEU A 84 5.29 4.54 -4.32
C LEU A 84 5.87 5.73 -3.54
N ILE A 85 5.97 5.62 -2.22
CA ILE A 85 6.38 6.72 -1.34
C ILE A 85 7.44 6.28 -0.35
N GLU A 86 8.36 7.19 -0.04
CA GLU A 86 9.42 7.00 0.95
C GLU A 86 9.21 7.95 2.14
N ILE A 87 9.69 7.51 3.30
CA ILE A 87 9.72 8.34 4.51
C ILE A 87 10.95 9.23 4.42
N ASN A 88 10.79 10.52 4.70
CA ASN A 88 11.89 11.48 4.64
C ASN A 88 13.11 11.05 5.46
N ASP A 89 14.29 11.25 4.94
CA ASP A 89 15.59 10.82 5.52
C ASP A 89 15.89 11.37 6.92
N ASN A 90 15.27 12.49 7.29
CA ASN A 90 15.40 13.08 8.62
C ASN A 90 14.61 12.32 9.70
N ILE A 91 13.64 11.48 9.33
CA ILE A 91 12.84 10.65 10.23
C ILE A 91 13.57 9.32 10.46
N LYS A 92 13.87 8.99 11.72
CA LYS A 92 14.64 7.78 12.07
C LYS A 92 14.10 7.09 13.32
N GLY A 93 14.63 5.92 13.61
CA GLY A 93 14.32 5.17 14.82
C GLY A 93 12.86 4.77 14.96
N LYS A 94 12.27 4.94 16.14
CA LYS A 94 10.91 4.51 16.44
C LYS A 94 9.87 5.19 15.56
N GLU A 95 10.05 6.45 15.25
CA GLU A 95 9.10 7.23 14.42
C GLU A 95 9.05 6.67 13.00
N TRP A 96 10.19 6.36 12.40
CA TRP A 96 10.28 5.72 11.10
C TRP A 96 9.48 4.41 11.05
N TRP A 97 9.67 3.54 12.05
CA TRP A 97 8.98 2.25 12.13
C TRP A 97 7.46 2.40 12.30
N VAL A 98 7.01 3.43 13.03
CA VAL A 98 5.58 3.74 13.17
C VAL A 98 4.98 4.17 11.83
N LEU A 99 5.64 5.06 11.08
CA LEU A 99 5.19 5.53 9.77
C LEU A 99 5.24 4.40 8.73
N PHE A 100 6.33 3.64 8.69
CA PHE A 100 6.44 2.48 7.79
C PHE A 100 5.36 1.43 8.07
N GLY A 101 5.07 1.16 9.34
CA GLY A 101 3.98 0.28 9.74
C GLY A 101 2.61 0.70 9.19
N LYS A 102 2.38 2.00 8.98
CA LYS A 102 1.13 2.51 8.40
C LYS A 102 1.01 2.31 6.89
N ILE A 103 2.13 2.22 6.15
CA ILE A 103 2.14 2.12 4.69
C ILE A 103 2.50 0.73 4.16
N LYS A 104 3.30 -0.06 4.88
CA LYS A 104 3.91 -1.32 4.40
C LYS A 104 2.92 -2.37 3.87
N SER A 105 1.70 -2.41 4.43
CA SER A 105 0.65 -3.38 4.06
C SER A 105 -0.50 -2.75 3.29
N LYS A 106 -0.37 -1.49 2.88
CA LYS A 106 -1.37 -0.78 2.11
C LYS A 106 -1.09 -0.89 0.62
N HIS A 107 -2.14 -1.01 -0.16
CA HIS A 107 -2.09 -1.09 -1.61
C HIS A 107 -3.07 -0.09 -2.21
N ILE A 108 -2.70 0.47 -3.34
CA ILE A 108 -3.58 1.19 -4.25
C ILE A 108 -4.15 0.17 -5.24
N ASP A 109 -5.43 0.24 -5.55
CA ASP A 109 -6.08 -0.73 -6.43
C ASP A 109 -5.49 -0.69 -7.83
N PHE A 110 -5.35 0.51 -8.42
CA PHE A 110 -4.74 0.69 -9.73
C PHE A 110 -3.91 1.97 -9.79
N ALA A 111 -2.92 1.97 -10.68
CA ALA A 111 -2.24 3.17 -11.12
C ALA A 111 -2.17 3.21 -12.64
N ILE A 112 -2.23 4.41 -13.18
CA ILE A 112 -1.93 4.69 -14.58
C ILE A 112 -0.50 5.20 -14.64
N SER A 113 0.30 4.65 -15.55
CA SER A 113 1.69 5.06 -15.73
C SER A 113 2.03 5.31 -17.20
N ASP A 114 2.94 6.26 -17.41
CA ASP A 114 3.62 6.51 -18.66
C ASP A 114 5.10 6.13 -18.48
N ASN A 115 5.57 5.12 -19.20
CA ASN A 115 6.93 4.59 -19.08
C ASN A 115 7.36 4.35 -17.62
N MET A 116 6.49 3.72 -16.83
CA MET A 116 6.66 3.45 -15.38
C MET A 116 6.63 4.69 -14.48
N LYS A 117 6.48 5.89 -15.02
CA LYS A 117 6.18 7.09 -14.22
C LYS A 117 4.70 7.13 -13.92
N ILE A 118 4.34 7.20 -12.65
CA ILE A 118 2.94 7.25 -12.22
C ILE A 118 2.31 8.59 -12.64
N VAL A 119 1.20 8.49 -13.37
CA VAL A 119 0.39 9.62 -13.85
C VAL A 119 -0.78 9.87 -12.90
N ALA A 120 -1.48 8.81 -12.51
CA ALA A 120 -2.59 8.88 -11.57
C ALA A 120 -2.70 7.57 -10.76
N LEU A 121 -3.19 7.69 -9.54
CA LEU A 121 -3.55 6.57 -8.67
C LEU A 121 -5.07 6.46 -8.58
N ILE A 122 -5.60 5.23 -8.53
CA ILE A 122 -7.03 4.99 -8.54
C ILE A 122 -7.40 4.02 -7.43
N GLU A 123 -8.35 4.44 -6.59
CA GLU A 123 -9.01 3.64 -5.57
C GLU A 123 -10.45 3.35 -6.02
N LEU A 124 -10.80 2.07 -6.07
CA LEU A 124 -12.15 1.63 -6.40
C LEU A 124 -12.97 1.46 -5.12
N ASP A 125 -13.80 2.44 -4.82
CA ASP A 125 -14.66 2.42 -3.63
C ASP A 125 -15.81 1.40 -3.79
N ASP A 126 -16.15 0.72 -2.69
CA ASP A 126 -17.30 -0.17 -2.58
C ASP A 126 -18.38 0.47 -1.70
N TYR A 127 -19.63 0.49 -2.17
CA TYR A 127 -20.79 1.04 -1.44
C TYR A 127 -21.03 0.40 -0.05
N SER A 128 -20.48 -0.81 0.20
CA SER A 128 -20.74 -1.58 1.42
C SER A 128 -19.95 -1.15 2.66
N HIS A 129 -19.05 -0.14 2.60
CA HIS A 129 -18.02 0.07 3.59
C HIS A 129 -17.98 1.47 4.24
N GLN A 130 -19.06 1.89 4.89
CA GLN A 130 -19.08 3.08 5.77
C GLN A 130 -18.77 2.69 7.23
N ARG A 131 -17.50 2.64 7.65
CA ARG A 131 -17.09 2.51 9.05
C ARG A 131 -16.09 3.61 9.44
N SER A 132 -16.35 4.27 10.57
CA SER A 132 -15.60 5.43 11.08
C SER A 132 -14.09 5.19 11.31
N ASP A 133 -13.70 3.97 11.68
CA ASP A 133 -12.28 3.64 11.90
C ASP A 133 -11.46 3.56 10.60
N ARG A 134 -12.12 3.41 9.46
CA ARG A 134 -11.47 3.46 8.15
C ARG A 134 -11.16 4.90 7.74
N GLN A 135 -12.03 5.85 8.06
CA GLN A 135 -11.85 7.26 7.66
C GLN A 135 -10.50 7.83 8.10
N LYS A 136 -10.08 7.62 9.36
CA LYS A 136 -8.79 8.10 9.87
C LYS A 136 -7.58 7.45 9.18
N ARG A 137 -7.70 6.17 8.81
CA ARG A 137 -6.63 5.46 8.10
C ARG A 137 -6.53 5.90 6.65
N ASP A 138 -7.68 6.12 6.02
CA ASP A 138 -7.77 6.57 4.63
C ASP A 138 -7.32 8.03 4.51
N GLU A 139 -7.62 8.87 5.50
CA GLU A 139 -7.11 10.23 5.60
C GLU A 139 -5.57 10.27 5.67
N PHE A 140 -4.96 9.41 6.49
CA PHE A 140 -3.50 9.33 6.56
C PHE A 140 -2.87 8.94 5.21
N VAL A 141 -3.44 7.94 4.53
CA VAL A 141 -2.95 7.48 3.22
C VAL A 141 -3.10 8.59 2.18
N ASN A 142 -4.27 9.24 2.13
CA ASN A 142 -4.53 10.34 1.20
C ASN A 142 -3.55 11.49 1.40
N ASN A 143 -3.31 11.89 2.67
CA ASN A 143 -2.37 12.96 2.99
C ASN A 143 -0.94 12.58 2.61
N ALA A 144 -0.52 11.34 2.88
CA ALA A 144 0.82 10.87 2.52
C ALA A 144 1.04 10.88 0.99
N LEU A 145 0.08 10.39 0.22
CA LEU A 145 0.15 10.38 -1.23
C LEU A 145 0.10 11.79 -1.84
N SER A 146 -0.79 12.65 -1.33
CA SER A 146 -0.88 14.05 -1.75
C SER A 146 0.42 14.81 -1.46
N THR A 147 1.02 14.61 -0.28
CA THR A 147 2.31 15.22 0.10
C THR A 147 3.44 14.74 -0.83
N ALA A 148 3.38 13.49 -1.28
CA ALA A 148 4.31 12.93 -2.25
C ALA A 148 4.04 13.38 -3.71
N GLY A 149 3.01 14.22 -3.93
CA GLY A 149 2.67 14.77 -5.24
C GLY A 149 1.80 13.88 -6.11
N TYR A 150 1.21 12.81 -5.57
CA TYR A 150 0.32 11.95 -6.32
C TYR A 150 -1.12 12.47 -6.34
N ASN A 151 -1.74 12.38 -7.52
CA ASN A 151 -3.18 12.58 -7.69
C ASN A 151 -3.91 11.24 -7.48
N VAL A 152 -4.79 11.18 -6.46
CA VAL A 152 -5.57 9.97 -6.15
C VAL A 152 -7.02 10.19 -6.57
N ILE A 153 -7.48 9.39 -7.51
CA ILE A 153 -8.86 9.39 -8.02
C ILE A 153 -9.65 8.31 -7.30
N ARG A 154 -10.71 8.69 -6.60
CA ARG A 154 -11.67 7.75 -6.02
C ARG A 154 -12.89 7.62 -6.93
N THR A 155 -13.29 6.38 -7.22
CA THR A 155 -14.43 6.12 -8.10
C THR A 155 -15.19 4.86 -7.68
N TYR A 156 -16.48 4.84 -7.96
CA TYR A 156 -17.34 3.67 -7.85
C TYR A 156 -17.47 2.90 -9.19
N GLY A 157 -16.48 3.03 -10.06
CA GLY A 157 -16.43 2.36 -11.36
C GLY A 157 -16.81 3.25 -12.54
N ASP A 158 -16.97 4.56 -12.33
CA ASP A 158 -17.06 5.56 -13.40
C ASP A 158 -15.65 5.94 -13.87
N THR A 159 -15.44 5.91 -15.19
CA THR A 159 -14.17 6.26 -15.83
C THR A 159 -14.14 7.69 -16.38
N ASN A 160 -15.23 8.44 -16.31
CA ASN A 160 -15.29 9.81 -16.88
C ASN A 160 -14.34 10.76 -16.12
N VAL A 161 -14.28 10.65 -14.78
CA VAL A 161 -13.33 11.44 -13.97
C VAL A 161 -11.89 11.13 -14.37
N ILE A 162 -11.60 9.86 -14.68
CA ILE A 162 -10.25 9.42 -15.08
C ILE A 162 -9.91 10.03 -16.44
N LYS A 163 -10.82 9.96 -17.42
CA LYS A 163 -10.63 10.56 -18.74
C LYS A 163 -10.36 12.06 -18.63
N GLN A 164 -11.17 12.76 -17.84
CA GLN A 164 -10.97 14.20 -17.62
C GLN A 164 -9.62 14.49 -16.98
N THR A 165 -9.24 13.76 -15.95
CA THR A 165 -7.92 13.94 -15.30
C THR A 165 -6.77 13.68 -16.27
N LEU A 166 -6.86 12.67 -17.12
CA LEU A 166 -5.83 12.39 -18.12
C LEU A 166 -5.75 13.50 -19.16
N SER A 167 -6.90 14.02 -19.64
CA SER A 167 -6.94 15.17 -20.55
C SER A 167 -6.33 16.42 -19.90
N ASP A 168 -6.67 16.73 -18.65
CA ASP A 168 -6.10 17.87 -17.90
C ASP A 168 -4.58 17.76 -17.73
N LEU A 169 -4.03 16.53 -17.74
CA LEU A 169 -2.60 16.24 -17.70
C LEU A 169 -1.94 16.20 -19.10
N GLY A 170 -2.71 16.48 -20.18
CA GLY A 170 -2.22 16.52 -21.54
C GLY A 170 -2.20 15.17 -22.27
N TYR A 171 -2.87 14.14 -21.72
CA TYR A 171 -3.06 12.85 -22.38
C TYR A 171 -4.41 12.84 -23.12
N ASP A 172 -4.46 13.51 -24.25
CA ASP A 172 -5.65 13.56 -25.09
C ASP A 172 -5.69 12.39 -26.07
N GLN A 173 -6.89 11.88 -26.35
CA GLN A 173 -7.09 10.97 -27.47
C GLN A 173 -6.63 11.68 -28.76
N PRO A 174 -5.85 11.03 -29.64
CA PRO A 174 -5.63 11.58 -30.96
C PRO A 174 -7.03 11.84 -31.56
N GLU A 175 -7.29 13.08 -31.99
CA GLU A 175 -8.52 13.39 -32.71
C GLU A 175 -8.70 12.30 -33.77
N SER A 176 -9.83 11.60 -33.74
CA SER A 176 -10.17 10.66 -34.81
C SER A 176 -10.08 11.44 -36.09
N ALA A 177 -9.07 11.14 -36.89
CA ALA A 177 -8.97 11.72 -38.25
C ALA A 177 -10.33 11.46 -38.88
N GLY A 178 -11.08 12.53 -39.10
CA GLY A 178 -12.41 12.47 -39.64
C GLY A 178 -12.37 11.58 -40.87
N ALA A 179 -13.15 10.51 -40.86
CA ALA A 179 -13.40 9.74 -42.06
C ALA A 179 -14.08 10.73 -43.05
N GLU A 180 -13.29 11.35 -43.90
CA GLU A 180 -13.79 11.95 -45.12
C GLU A 180 -14.37 10.79 -45.92
N TYR A 181 -15.67 10.61 -45.84
CA TYR A 181 -16.42 9.85 -46.82
C TYR A 181 -16.56 10.81 -48.04
N ASP A 182 -15.58 10.73 -48.96
CA ASP A 182 -15.81 11.23 -50.31
C ASP A 182 -16.90 10.39 -50.96
N GLU A 183 -17.98 11.06 -51.37
CA GLU A 183 -19.08 10.51 -52.19
C GLU A 183 -18.62 10.23 -53.64
#